data_f5aa43a4fa3841c9b7ef47acb3593c99
#
_entry.id   f5aa43a4fa3841c9b7ef47acb3593c99
#
_cell.length_a   1.000
_cell.length_b   1.000
_cell.length_c   1.000
_cell.angle_alpha   90.00
_cell.angle_beta   90.00
_cell.angle_gamma   90.00
#
_symmetry.space_group_name_H-M   'P 1'
#
loop_
_entity.id
_entity.type
_entity.pdbx_description
1 polymer ?
#
loop_
_entity_poly.entity_id
_entity_poly.type
_entity_poly.pdbx_seq_one_letter_code
_entity_poly.pdbx_strand_id
1 'polypeptide(L)'
;MSSSRLDQAERYRLHALYETGMSMRAIADALERAPSTISRELRRNQHARHYLPDHAQRISEHRRTQASRRPRIDAERIAQIEVLLSEDFSPEQIAGRTGLASHEWIYRHIYADHKRGGQLFTHLRKRRRKRRRRG
;
A
#
# COMPACT_ATOMS: atom_id res chain seq x y z
N MET A 1 -8.84 17.24 -10.91
CA MET A 1 -9.66 16.24 -10.18
C MET A 1 -9.42 16.36 -8.70
N SER A 2 -10.47 16.48 -7.94
CA SER A 2 -10.36 16.47 -6.49
C SER A 2 -9.97 15.07 -6.01
N SER A 3 -9.02 15.00 -5.10
CA SER A 3 -8.66 13.74 -4.42
C SER A 3 -9.92 13.10 -3.82
N SER A 4 -10.01 11.78 -3.84
CA SER A 4 -11.11 11.05 -3.19
C SER A 4 -11.12 11.19 -1.66
N ARG A 5 -10.07 11.75 -1.08
CA ARG A 5 -9.92 11.96 0.36
C ARG A 5 -10.03 13.43 0.70
N LEU A 6 -10.58 13.72 1.88
CA LEU A 6 -10.62 15.06 2.41
C LEU A 6 -9.22 15.50 2.87
N ASP A 7 -8.88 16.75 2.61
CA ASP A 7 -7.70 17.37 3.19
C ASP A 7 -8.00 17.93 4.60
N GLN A 8 -6.99 18.47 5.26
CA GLN A 8 -7.13 19.00 6.62
C GLN A 8 -8.10 20.18 6.68
N ALA A 9 -8.03 21.09 5.73
CA ALA A 9 -8.93 22.26 5.67
C ALA A 9 -10.39 21.83 5.46
N GLU A 10 -10.64 20.87 4.59
CA GLU A 10 -11.96 20.28 4.37
C GLU A 10 -12.48 19.60 5.64
N ARG A 11 -11.63 18.95 6.42
CA ARG A 11 -11.98 18.32 7.70
C ARG A 11 -12.41 19.35 8.74
N TYR A 12 -11.73 20.48 8.83
CA TYR A 12 -12.15 21.59 9.71
C TYR A 12 -13.49 22.17 9.29
N ARG A 13 -13.71 22.38 7.99
CA ARG A 13 -14.99 22.84 7.46
C ARG A 13 -16.11 21.83 7.71
N LEU A 14 -15.84 20.54 7.50
CA LEU A 14 -16.77 19.46 7.79
C LEU A 14 -17.19 19.48 9.27
N HIS A 15 -16.23 19.59 10.18
CA HIS A 15 -16.49 19.67 11.61
C HIS A 15 -17.39 20.86 11.96
N ALA A 16 -17.05 22.05 11.49
CA ALA A 16 -17.83 23.25 11.73
C ALA A 16 -19.27 23.11 11.26
N LEU A 17 -19.49 22.60 10.05
CA LEU A 17 -20.83 22.39 9.50
C LEU A 17 -21.59 21.25 10.21
N TYR A 18 -20.90 20.21 10.61
CA TYR A 18 -21.49 19.09 11.33
C TYR A 18 -21.99 19.50 12.73
N GLU A 19 -21.24 20.34 13.44
CA GLU A 19 -21.63 20.91 14.73
C GLU A 19 -22.86 21.81 14.66
N THR A 20 -23.12 22.42 13.51
CA THR A 20 -24.34 23.21 13.30
C THR A 20 -25.59 22.36 13.06
N GLY A 21 -25.47 21.03 13.00
CA GLY A 21 -26.58 20.12 12.74
C GLY A 21 -26.97 19.97 11.27
N MET A 22 -26.13 20.42 10.34
CA MET A 22 -26.38 20.25 8.91
C MET A 22 -26.42 18.77 8.50
N SER A 23 -27.28 18.44 7.54
CA SER A 23 -27.35 17.10 6.97
C SER A 23 -26.07 16.77 6.18
N MET A 24 -25.77 15.47 6.02
CA MET A 24 -24.61 15.03 5.22
C MET A 24 -24.67 15.52 3.77
N ARG A 25 -25.86 15.59 3.18
CA ARG A 25 -26.05 16.11 1.82
C ARG A 25 -25.73 17.60 1.75
N ALA A 26 -26.22 18.39 2.71
CA ALA A 26 -25.94 19.82 2.77
C ALA A 26 -24.45 20.10 2.98
N ILE A 27 -23.79 19.33 3.83
CA ILE A 27 -22.33 19.41 4.05
C ILE A 27 -21.59 19.05 2.76
N ALA A 28 -21.99 17.97 2.09
CA ALA A 28 -21.38 17.55 0.82
C ALA A 28 -21.49 18.64 -0.25
N ASP A 29 -22.65 19.26 -0.38
CA ASP A 29 -22.86 20.38 -1.30
C ASP A 29 -21.96 21.57 -0.96
N ALA A 30 -21.87 21.92 0.32
CA ALA A 30 -21.03 23.03 0.79
C ALA A 30 -19.52 22.78 0.56
N LEU A 31 -19.07 21.54 0.64
CA LEU A 31 -17.69 21.14 0.39
C LEU A 31 -17.41 20.74 -1.06
N GLU A 32 -18.42 20.76 -1.92
CA GLU A 32 -18.33 20.29 -3.32
C GLU A 32 -17.78 18.85 -3.42
N ARG A 33 -18.28 17.99 -2.54
CA ARG A 33 -17.91 16.57 -2.47
C ARG A 33 -19.14 15.68 -2.57
N ALA A 34 -18.94 14.43 -2.94
CA ALA A 34 -20.01 13.44 -2.94
C ALA A 34 -20.51 13.15 -1.51
N PRO A 35 -21.83 12.98 -1.28
CA PRO A 35 -22.37 12.61 0.04
C PRO A 35 -21.74 11.33 0.60
N SER A 36 -21.41 10.36 -0.26
CA SER A 36 -20.71 9.13 0.14
C SER A 36 -19.31 9.40 0.71
N THR A 37 -18.60 10.41 0.22
CA THR A 37 -17.30 10.82 0.75
C THR A 37 -17.43 11.33 2.19
N ILE A 38 -18.40 12.17 2.45
CA ILE A 38 -18.70 12.71 3.79
C ILE A 38 -19.11 11.58 4.75
N SER A 39 -20.00 10.71 4.32
CA SER A 39 -20.47 9.57 5.12
C SER A 39 -19.32 8.63 5.49
N ARG A 40 -18.44 8.32 4.54
CA ARG A 40 -17.25 7.48 4.79
C ARG A 40 -16.26 8.13 5.73
N GLU A 41 -16.02 9.43 5.58
CA GLU A 41 -15.13 10.19 6.45
C GLU A 41 -15.60 10.14 7.90
N LEU A 42 -16.87 10.44 8.15
CA LEU A 42 -17.49 10.39 9.48
C LEU A 42 -17.41 8.99 10.07
N ARG A 43 -17.75 7.96 9.30
CA ARG A 43 -17.73 6.57 9.76
C ARG A 43 -16.32 6.08 10.12
N ARG A 44 -15.31 6.43 9.32
CA ARG A 44 -13.93 5.94 9.49
C ARG A 44 -13.15 6.68 10.57
N ASN A 45 -13.42 7.96 10.75
CA ASN A 45 -12.54 8.85 11.51
C ASN A 45 -13.25 9.45 12.74
N GLN A 46 -14.46 9.00 13.06
CA GLN A 46 -15.16 9.34 14.28
C GLN A 46 -14.53 8.61 15.50
N HIS A 47 -14.44 9.31 16.62
CA HIS A 47 -14.04 8.73 17.88
C HIS A 47 -15.10 9.03 18.94
N ALA A 48 -15.56 8.02 19.69
CA ALA A 48 -16.56 8.17 20.75
C ALA A 48 -17.80 8.98 20.33
N ARG A 49 -18.29 8.79 19.10
CA ARG A 49 -19.41 9.52 18.48
C ARG A 49 -19.14 11.00 18.17
N HIS A 50 -17.90 11.43 18.33
CA HIS A 50 -17.48 12.79 17.96
C HIS A 50 -16.51 12.76 16.78
N TYR A 51 -16.68 13.71 15.88
CA TYR A 51 -15.76 13.93 14.79
C TYR A 51 -14.81 15.07 15.15
N LEU A 52 -13.53 14.77 15.31
CA LEU A 52 -12.49 15.76 15.61
C LEU A 52 -11.51 15.81 14.42
N PRO A 53 -11.37 16.99 13.76
CA PRO A 53 -10.57 17.10 12.54
C PRO A 53 -9.12 16.67 12.69
N ASP A 54 -8.47 17.07 13.77
CA ASP A 54 -7.07 16.71 14.04
C ASP A 54 -6.89 15.21 14.28
N HIS A 55 -7.84 14.60 14.99
CA HIS A 55 -7.83 13.15 15.20
C HIS A 55 -8.07 12.41 13.88
N ALA A 56 -9.03 12.86 13.08
CA ALA A 56 -9.31 12.33 11.75
C ALA A 56 -8.09 12.42 10.83
N GLN A 57 -7.38 13.54 10.84
CA GLN A 57 -6.16 13.73 10.08
C GLN A 57 -5.07 12.74 10.50
N ARG A 58 -4.78 12.63 11.79
CA ARG A 58 -3.79 11.68 12.34
C ARG A 58 -4.10 10.23 12.00
N ILE A 59 -5.36 9.79 12.15
CA ILE A 59 -5.77 8.42 11.81
C ILE A 59 -5.60 8.17 10.32
N SER A 60 -5.99 9.11 9.48
CA SER A 60 -5.88 8.99 8.03
C SER A 60 -4.42 8.87 7.58
N GLU A 61 -3.53 9.68 8.15
CA GLU A 61 -2.08 9.64 7.89
C GLU A 61 -1.46 8.34 8.38
N HIS A 62 -1.82 7.90 9.59
CA HIS A 62 -1.34 6.63 10.16
C HIS A 62 -1.75 5.44 9.29
N ARG A 63 -3.01 5.36 8.86
CA ARG A 63 -3.48 4.29 7.95
C ARG A 63 -2.71 4.30 6.63
N ARG A 64 -2.45 5.48 6.06
CA ARG A 64 -1.67 5.62 4.82
C ARG A 64 -0.25 5.12 5.00
N THR A 65 0.40 5.51 6.10
CA THR A 65 1.76 5.07 6.42
C THR A 65 1.81 3.56 6.65
N GLN A 66 0.87 2.99 7.39
CA GLN A 66 0.80 1.55 7.62
C GLN A 66 0.54 0.77 6.32
N ALA A 67 -0.34 1.26 5.47
CA ALA A 67 -0.62 0.64 4.18
C ALA A 67 0.60 0.63 3.25
N SER A 68 1.40 1.72 3.27
CA SER A 68 2.62 1.80 2.48
C SER A 68 3.77 0.95 3.04
N ARG A 69 3.77 0.68 4.35
CA ARG A 69 4.79 -0.15 5.01
C ARG A 69 4.53 -1.65 4.89
N ARG A 70 3.32 -2.08 4.58
CA ARG A 70 3.03 -3.49 4.37
C ARG A 70 3.81 -4.00 3.16
N PRO A 71 4.69 -4.99 3.31
CA PRO A 71 5.31 -5.62 2.15
C PRO A 71 4.20 -6.22 1.29
N ARG A 72 4.24 -5.97 -0.01
CA ARG A 72 3.30 -6.58 -0.96
C ARG A 72 3.44 -8.10 -1.03
N ILE A 73 4.62 -8.58 -0.70
CA ILE A 73 4.99 -9.99 -0.70
C ILE A 73 5.38 -10.34 0.73
N ASP A 74 4.57 -11.20 1.34
CA ASP A 74 4.78 -11.64 2.71
C ASP A 74 5.87 -12.72 2.82
N ALA A 75 6.23 -13.07 4.04
CA ALA A 75 7.27 -14.04 4.33
C ALA A 75 6.93 -15.44 3.79
N GLU A 76 5.67 -15.83 3.76
CA GLU A 76 5.22 -17.10 3.22
C GLU A 76 5.46 -17.20 1.71
N ARG A 77 5.09 -16.18 0.96
CA ARG A 77 5.36 -16.08 -0.48
C ARG A 77 6.86 -16.09 -0.78
N ILE A 78 7.65 -15.38 0.02
CA ILE A 78 9.12 -15.38 -0.11
C ILE A 78 9.67 -16.79 0.08
N ALA A 79 9.21 -17.51 1.11
CA ALA A 79 9.65 -18.89 1.35
C ALA A 79 9.30 -19.82 0.19
N GLN A 80 8.09 -19.71 -0.36
CA GLN A 80 7.67 -20.48 -1.55
C GLN A 80 8.54 -20.16 -2.77
N ILE A 81 8.85 -18.89 -3.01
CA ILE A 81 9.73 -18.48 -4.10
C ILE A 81 11.14 -19.06 -3.94
N GLU A 82 11.68 -19.02 -2.73
CA GLU A 82 13.02 -19.57 -2.45
C GLU A 82 13.08 -21.09 -2.63
N VAL A 83 12.02 -21.80 -2.26
CA VAL A 83 11.91 -23.25 -2.53
C VAL A 83 11.94 -23.52 -4.04
N LEU A 84 11.12 -22.79 -4.82
CA LEU A 84 11.09 -22.94 -6.27
C LEU A 84 12.43 -22.57 -6.93
N LEU A 85 13.12 -21.55 -6.43
CA LEU A 85 14.48 -21.23 -6.88
C LEU A 85 15.47 -22.38 -6.59
N SER A 86 15.36 -23.02 -5.43
CA SER A 86 16.20 -24.18 -5.07
C SER A 86 15.92 -25.39 -5.95
N GLU A 87 14.74 -25.49 -6.53
CA GLU A 87 14.35 -26.50 -7.54
C GLU A 87 14.72 -26.09 -8.98
N ASP A 88 15.58 -25.09 -9.12
CA ASP A 88 16.11 -24.58 -10.40
C ASP A 88 15.07 -23.94 -11.35
N PHE A 89 13.90 -23.54 -10.83
CA PHE A 89 12.97 -22.72 -11.60
C PHE A 89 13.54 -21.30 -11.81
N SER A 90 13.43 -20.80 -13.03
CA SER A 90 13.83 -19.41 -13.30
C SER A 90 12.84 -18.40 -12.71
N PRO A 91 13.28 -17.17 -12.41
CA PRO A 91 12.36 -16.11 -11.96
C PRO A 91 11.16 -15.90 -12.91
N GLU A 92 11.38 -16.00 -14.20
CA GLU A 92 10.32 -15.89 -15.22
C GLU A 92 9.32 -17.05 -15.13
N GLN A 93 9.80 -18.27 -14.91
CA GLN A 93 8.95 -19.44 -14.72
C GLN A 93 8.13 -19.36 -13.44
N ILE A 94 8.73 -18.92 -12.34
CA ILE A 94 8.04 -18.72 -11.07
C ILE A 94 6.95 -17.65 -11.23
N ALA A 95 7.27 -16.51 -11.81
CA ALA A 95 6.31 -15.44 -12.05
C ALA A 95 5.14 -15.87 -12.94
N GLY A 96 5.46 -16.57 -14.03
CA GLY A 96 4.44 -16.99 -15.02
C GLY A 96 3.54 -18.14 -14.53
N ARG A 97 4.05 -19.07 -13.73
CA ARG A 97 3.31 -20.23 -13.25
C ARG A 97 2.53 -19.98 -11.97
N THR A 98 3.06 -19.19 -11.06
CA THR A 98 2.50 -19.05 -9.71
C THR A 98 1.87 -17.70 -9.44
N GLY A 99 2.33 -16.64 -10.13
CA GLY A 99 1.90 -15.28 -9.84
C GLY A 99 2.28 -14.78 -8.43
N LEU A 100 3.14 -15.48 -7.70
CA LEU A 100 3.58 -15.11 -6.34
C LEU A 100 4.26 -13.75 -6.30
N ALA A 101 5.04 -13.45 -7.33
CA ALA A 101 5.74 -12.17 -7.51
C ALA A 101 6.07 -11.96 -8.99
N SER A 102 6.39 -10.73 -9.38
CA SER A 102 6.95 -10.47 -10.70
C SER A 102 8.40 -10.97 -10.80
N HIS A 103 8.84 -11.34 -12.00
CA HIS A 103 10.23 -11.75 -12.21
C HIS A 103 11.23 -10.65 -11.80
N GLU A 104 10.88 -9.38 -12.00
CA GLU A 104 11.68 -8.24 -11.56
C GLU A 104 11.89 -8.21 -10.04
N TRP A 105 10.83 -8.49 -9.27
CA TRP A 105 10.91 -8.56 -7.82
C TRP A 105 11.81 -9.72 -7.40
N ILE A 106 11.66 -10.89 -8.03
CA ILE A 106 12.44 -12.10 -7.70
C ILE A 106 13.93 -11.85 -7.96
N TYR A 107 14.29 -11.27 -9.10
CA TYR A 107 15.69 -10.87 -9.36
C TYR A 107 16.22 -9.89 -8.31
N ARG A 108 15.42 -8.91 -7.94
CA ARG A 108 15.80 -7.93 -6.91
C ARG A 108 16.03 -8.60 -5.56
N HIS A 109 15.19 -9.56 -5.20
CA HIS A 109 15.31 -10.35 -3.99
C HIS A 109 16.61 -11.19 -4.01
N ILE A 110 16.89 -11.90 -5.10
CA ILE A 110 18.11 -12.71 -5.26
C ILE A 110 19.37 -11.87 -5.09
N TYR A 111 19.44 -10.71 -5.71
CA TYR A 111 20.62 -9.85 -5.62
C TYR A 111 20.72 -9.11 -4.28
N ALA A 112 19.62 -8.81 -3.63
CA ALA A 112 19.64 -8.31 -2.25
C ALA A 112 20.15 -9.38 -1.28
N ASP A 113 19.75 -10.64 -1.47
CA ASP A 113 20.26 -11.79 -0.71
C ASP A 113 21.76 -11.94 -0.90
N HIS A 114 22.25 -11.87 -2.13
CA HIS A 114 23.69 -11.93 -2.41
C HIS A 114 24.48 -10.82 -1.70
N LYS A 115 23.97 -9.61 -1.64
CA LYS A 115 24.61 -8.50 -0.90
C LYS A 115 24.72 -8.78 0.61
N ARG A 116 23.84 -9.60 1.16
CA ARG A 116 23.85 -10.04 2.58
C ARG A 116 24.67 -11.31 2.79
N GLY A 117 25.34 -11.82 1.75
CA GLY A 117 26.13 -13.04 1.81
C GLY A 117 25.37 -14.32 1.46
N GLY A 118 24.13 -14.21 0.98
CA GLY A 118 23.32 -15.36 0.58
C GLY A 118 23.74 -15.98 -0.76
N GLN A 119 23.19 -17.15 -1.05
CA GLN A 119 23.55 -17.98 -2.19
C GLN A 119 22.42 -18.19 -3.21
N LEU A 120 21.31 -17.46 -3.12
CA LEU A 120 20.17 -17.61 -4.05
C LEU A 120 20.57 -17.43 -5.52
N PHE A 121 21.55 -16.57 -5.80
CA PHE A 121 22.03 -16.33 -7.17
C PHE A 121 22.63 -17.58 -7.83
N THR A 122 23.07 -18.59 -7.05
CA THR A 122 23.65 -19.84 -7.57
C THR A 122 22.60 -20.70 -8.31
N HIS A 123 21.31 -20.51 -8.02
CA HIS A 123 20.20 -21.18 -8.69
C HIS A 123 19.83 -20.53 -10.04
N LEU A 124 20.41 -19.36 -10.36
CA LEU A 124 20.23 -18.75 -11.66
C LEU A 124 21.04 -19.51 -12.73
N ARG A 125 20.43 -19.69 -13.90
CA ARG A 125 21.05 -20.39 -15.02
C ARG A 125 22.48 -19.89 -15.34
N LYS A 126 22.67 -18.57 -15.30
CA LYS A 126 23.98 -17.93 -15.58
C LYS A 126 24.78 -17.63 -14.32
N ARG A 127 24.27 -17.90 -13.14
CA ARG A 127 24.89 -17.68 -11.81
C ARG A 127 25.66 -16.36 -11.68
N ARG A 128 25.17 -15.29 -12.29
CA ARG A 128 25.82 -13.98 -12.29
C ARG A 128 25.65 -13.31 -10.93
N ARG A 129 26.72 -12.78 -10.40
CA ARG A 129 26.73 -12.03 -9.14
C ARG A 129 26.09 -10.64 -9.26
N LYS A 130 25.94 -10.12 -10.49
CA LYS A 130 25.32 -8.82 -10.76
C LYS A 130 24.37 -8.93 -11.95
N ARG A 131 23.27 -8.21 -11.88
CA ARG A 131 22.35 -8.09 -13.01
C ARG A 131 22.97 -7.25 -14.11
N ARG A 132 22.91 -7.73 -15.34
CA ARG A 132 23.34 -6.96 -16.49
C ARG A 132 22.35 -5.83 -16.75
N ARG A 133 22.80 -4.57 -16.82
CA ARG A 133 21.96 -3.47 -17.32
C ARG A 133 21.64 -3.77 -18.78
N ARG A 134 20.36 -3.67 -19.17
CA ARG A 134 20.00 -3.60 -20.58
C ARG A 134 20.48 -2.23 -21.07
N GLY A 135 21.36 -2.23 -22.06
CA GLY A 135 21.75 -1.03 -22.78
C GLY A 135 20.60 -0.52 -23.62
#